data_c4f62e00077045128a6955e8f7352ccf
#
_entry.id   c4f62e00077045128a6955e8f7352ccf
#
_cell.length_a   1.000
_cell.length_b   1.000
_cell.length_c   1.000
_cell.angle_alpha   90.00
_cell.angle_beta   90.00
_cell.angle_gamma   90.00
#
_symmetry.space_group_name_H-M   'P 1'
#
loop_
_entity.id
_entity.type
_entity.pdbx_description
1 polymer ?
#
loop_
_entity_poly.entity_id
_entity_poly.type
_entity_poly.pdbx_seq_one_letter_code
_entity_poly.pdbx_strand_id
1 'polypeptide(L)'
;SIKKLNVDYVECLYLHQNDVNIIEDKFVQKALKEIKLSGLAKKVGVSIYNSLELKTSLSLKVYDVIQLPVSVANTHLYNIANKHTFKKTLVARSIFLQGSLLNIENQKKYFNYYSEISKMVKLLKELAYSYKVDYLGMLLSYVNSLEGLHHIIISSKNRCNISDILKRSDIELCSN
;
A
#
# COMPACT_ATOMS: atom_id res chain seq x y z
N SER A 1 3.41 -8.23 -20.77
CA SER A 1 3.68 -8.73 -19.40
C SER A 1 3.02 -10.09 -19.14
N ILE A 2 1.79 -10.34 -19.55
CA ILE A 2 1.08 -11.61 -19.37
C ILE A 2 1.91 -12.79 -19.92
N LYS A 3 2.41 -12.70 -21.16
CA LYS A 3 3.31 -13.71 -21.73
C LYS A 3 4.59 -13.96 -20.90
N LYS A 4 5.18 -12.89 -20.31
CA LYS A 4 6.36 -13.04 -19.45
C LYS A 4 6.04 -13.70 -18.11
N LEU A 5 4.82 -13.50 -17.60
CA LEU A 5 4.34 -14.13 -16.36
C LEU A 5 3.85 -15.57 -16.60
N ASN A 6 3.70 -15.99 -17.86
CA ASN A 6 3.16 -17.28 -18.26
C ASN A 6 1.78 -17.56 -17.63
N VAL A 7 0.89 -16.58 -17.72
CA VAL A 7 -0.48 -16.65 -17.21
C VAL A 7 -1.46 -16.17 -18.30
N ASP A 8 -2.70 -16.63 -18.25
CA ASP A 8 -3.74 -16.24 -19.21
C ASP A 8 -4.33 -14.86 -18.87
N TYR A 9 -4.38 -14.51 -17.59
CA TYR A 9 -4.88 -13.23 -17.09
C TYR A 9 -4.18 -12.81 -15.81
N VAL A 10 -4.37 -11.55 -15.41
CA VAL A 10 -3.95 -11.03 -14.09
C VAL A 10 -5.19 -10.67 -13.26
N GLU A 11 -5.11 -10.83 -11.95
CA GLU A 11 -6.20 -10.46 -11.05
C GLU A 11 -6.48 -8.97 -11.08
N CYS A 12 -5.44 -8.15 -11.09
CA CYS A 12 -5.56 -6.70 -11.18
C CYS A 12 -4.44 -6.09 -12.03
N LEU A 13 -4.82 -5.23 -12.99
CA LEU A 13 -3.90 -4.38 -13.72
C LEU A 13 -3.93 -2.97 -13.15
N TYR A 14 -2.78 -2.43 -12.78
CA TYR A 14 -2.68 -1.08 -12.23
C TYR A 14 -2.20 -0.06 -13.27
N LEU A 15 -2.93 1.06 -13.37
CA LEU A 15 -2.39 2.28 -13.94
C LEU A 15 -1.33 2.82 -12.97
N HIS A 16 -0.06 2.80 -13.40
CA HIS A 16 1.05 3.22 -12.55
C HIS A 16 1.42 4.70 -12.75
N GLN A 17 1.15 5.23 -13.93
CA GLN A 17 1.27 6.65 -14.19
C GLN A 17 0.03 7.35 -13.65
N ASN A 18 0.20 8.13 -12.57
CA ASN A 18 -0.87 8.57 -11.69
C ASN A 18 -1.15 10.07 -11.73
N ASP A 19 -0.65 10.78 -12.73
CA ASP A 19 -1.06 12.17 -12.99
C ASP A 19 -2.59 12.24 -13.16
N VAL A 20 -3.23 13.24 -12.54
CA VAL A 20 -4.69 13.40 -12.55
C VAL A 20 -5.22 13.46 -13.99
N ASN A 21 -4.52 14.16 -14.89
CA ASN A 21 -4.94 14.25 -16.28
C ASN A 21 -4.98 12.87 -16.96
N ILE A 22 -4.06 11.96 -16.58
CA ILE A 22 -4.01 10.59 -17.10
C ILE A 22 -5.09 9.72 -16.44
N ILE A 23 -5.31 9.89 -15.13
CA ILE A 23 -6.39 9.19 -14.40
C ILE A 23 -7.76 9.52 -14.99
N GLU A 24 -7.99 10.80 -15.35
CA GLU A 24 -9.24 11.29 -15.93
C GLU A 24 -9.36 11.10 -17.44
N ASP A 25 -8.26 10.77 -18.12
CA ASP A 25 -8.24 10.65 -19.58
C ASP A 25 -9.23 9.58 -20.08
N LYS A 26 -10.12 9.97 -20.98
CA LYS A 26 -11.18 9.10 -21.50
C LYS A 26 -10.64 7.95 -22.37
N PHE A 27 -9.52 8.16 -23.07
CA PHE A 27 -8.89 7.11 -23.86
C PHE A 27 -8.23 6.08 -22.97
N VAL A 28 -7.55 6.51 -21.90
CA VAL A 28 -6.99 5.62 -20.88
C VAL A 28 -8.10 4.80 -20.22
N GLN A 29 -9.18 5.45 -19.77
CA GLN A 29 -10.32 4.76 -19.17
C GLN A 29 -10.96 3.75 -20.14
N LYS A 30 -11.09 4.10 -21.43
CA LYS A 30 -11.60 3.20 -22.46
C LYS A 30 -10.69 1.98 -22.63
N ALA A 31 -9.38 2.19 -22.76
CA ALA A 31 -8.40 1.11 -22.86
C ALA A 31 -8.43 0.16 -21.66
N LEU A 32 -8.52 0.71 -20.43
CA LEU A 32 -8.65 -0.10 -19.22
C LEU A 32 -9.93 -0.94 -19.19
N LYS A 33 -11.06 -0.38 -19.65
CA LYS A 33 -12.33 -1.12 -19.79
C LYS A 33 -12.21 -2.24 -20.83
N GLU A 34 -11.58 -1.98 -21.97
CA GLU A 34 -11.36 -2.98 -23.02
C GLU A 34 -10.48 -4.13 -22.52
N ILE A 35 -9.41 -3.85 -21.79
CA ILE A 35 -8.56 -4.87 -21.16
C ILE A 35 -9.36 -5.74 -20.18
N LYS A 36 -10.26 -5.14 -19.42
CA LYS A 36 -11.14 -5.88 -18.50
C LYS A 36 -12.16 -6.74 -19.28
N LEU A 37 -12.77 -6.19 -20.30
CA LEU A 37 -13.74 -6.92 -21.15
C LEU A 37 -13.11 -8.06 -21.93
N SER A 38 -11.85 -7.94 -22.35
CA SER A 38 -11.10 -9.00 -23.03
C SER A 38 -10.68 -10.15 -22.10
N GLY A 39 -10.91 -10.05 -20.79
CA GLY A 39 -10.53 -11.06 -19.81
C GLY A 39 -9.04 -11.07 -19.44
N LEU A 40 -8.23 -10.17 -20.00
CA LEU A 40 -6.78 -10.08 -19.67
C LEU A 40 -6.51 -9.60 -18.24
N ALA A 41 -7.45 -8.86 -17.65
CA ALA A 41 -7.45 -8.50 -16.23
C ALA A 41 -8.87 -8.60 -15.66
N LYS A 42 -9.04 -9.18 -14.48
CA LYS A 42 -10.35 -9.23 -13.80
C LYS A 42 -10.74 -7.88 -13.23
N LYS A 43 -9.77 -7.13 -12.70
CA LYS A 43 -9.94 -5.81 -12.12
C LYS A 43 -8.93 -4.84 -12.72
N VAL A 44 -9.27 -3.55 -12.68
CA VAL A 44 -8.32 -2.49 -12.97
C VAL A 44 -8.19 -1.57 -11.78
N GLY A 45 -6.97 -1.17 -11.49
CA GLY A 45 -6.64 -0.32 -10.36
C GLY A 45 -5.77 0.86 -10.76
N VAL A 46 -5.57 1.75 -9.81
CA VAL A 46 -4.65 2.88 -9.93
C VAL A 46 -3.78 2.98 -8.68
N SER A 47 -2.50 3.31 -8.85
CA SER A 47 -1.59 3.58 -7.74
C SER A 47 -1.48 5.08 -7.55
N ILE A 48 -1.86 5.59 -6.37
CA ILE A 48 -1.95 7.04 -6.09
C ILE A 48 -0.92 7.48 -5.04
N TYR A 49 -0.59 8.77 -5.01
CA TYR A 49 0.40 9.36 -4.10
C TYR A 49 -0.11 10.57 -3.34
N ASN A 50 -1.18 11.22 -3.77
CA ASN A 50 -1.72 12.41 -3.13
C ASN A 50 -3.26 12.41 -3.06
N SER A 51 -3.80 13.38 -2.33
CA SER A 51 -5.24 13.48 -2.07
C SER A 51 -6.07 13.83 -3.31
N LEU A 52 -5.51 14.53 -4.27
CA LEU A 52 -6.22 14.88 -5.50
C LEU A 52 -6.40 13.65 -6.38
N GLU A 53 -5.31 12.88 -6.61
CA GLU A 53 -5.35 11.60 -7.32
C GLU A 53 -6.32 10.62 -6.65
N LEU A 54 -6.33 10.56 -5.31
CA LEU A 54 -7.26 9.73 -4.55
C LEU A 54 -8.70 10.11 -4.82
N LYS A 55 -9.07 11.39 -4.63
CA LYS A 55 -10.44 11.88 -4.83
C LYS A 55 -10.92 11.64 -6.26
N THR A 56 -10.08 11.94 -7.25
CA THR A 56 -10.35 11.67 -8.66
C THR A 56 -10.59 10.18 -8.90
N SER A 57 -9.70 9.32 -8.42
CA SER A 57 -9.83 7.87 -8.60
C SER A 57 -11.07 7.29 -7.91
N LEU A 58 -11.45 7.84 -6.76
CA LEU A 58 -12.66 7.43 -6.04
C LEU A 58 -13.93 7.76 -6.84
N SER A 59 -13.97 8.89 -7.55
CA SER A 59 -15.14 9.32 -8.33
C SER A 59 -15.34 8.53 -9.63
N LEU A 60 -14.29 7.92 -10.17
CA LEU A 60 -14.30 7.24 -11.46
C LEU A 60 -14.66 5.75 -11.34
N LYS A 61 -15.73 5.33 -12.02
CA LYS A 61 -16.24 3.93 -11.98
C LYS A 61 -15.30 2.91 -12.60
N VAL A 62 -14.34 3.33 -13.43
CA VAL A 62 -13.44 2.42 -14.15
C VAL A 62 -12.47 1.71 -13.20
N TYR A 63 -12.03 2.37 -12.13
CA TYR A 63 -11.10 1.80 -11.17
C TYR A 63 -11.84 0.97 -10.12
N ASP A 64 -11.55 -0.32 -10.06
CA ASP A 64 -12.07 -1.25 -9.04
C ASP A 64 -11.20 -1.21 -7.78
N VAL A 65 -9.89 -0.94 -7.94
CA VAL A 65 -8.88 -1.04 -6.91
C VAL A 65 -8.09 0.27 -6.81
N ILE A 66 -7.85 0.73 -5.59
CA ILE A 66 -6.96 1.88 -5.33
C ILE A 66 -5.81 1.41 -4.45
N GLN A 67 -4.59 1.57 -4.96
CA GLN A 67 -3.37 1.29 -4.24
C GLN A 67 -2.79 2.60 -3.71
N LEU A 68 -2.59 2.68 -2.38
CA LEU A 68 -2.15 3.89 -1.69
C LEU A 68 -1.04 3.60 -0.68
N PRO A 69 -0.14 4.57 -0.41
CA PRO A 69 0.85 4.43 0.64
C PRO A 69 0.17 4.49 2.01
N VAL A 70 0.45 3.50 2.86
CA VAL A 70 -0.05 3.43 4.24
C VAL A 70 1.07 2.89 5.12
N SER A 71 1.32 3.55 6.24
CA SER A 71 2.25 3.07 7.27
C SER A 71 1.88 3.70 8.62
N VAL A 72 2.46 3.22 9.70
CA VAL A 72 2.33 3.86 11.02
C VAL A 72 2.76 5.33 11.01
N ALA A 73 3.64 5.72 10.09
CA ALA A 73 4.10 7.10 9.90
C ALA A 73 3.16 7.96 9.05
N ASN A 74 2.30 7.36 8.25
CA ASN A 74 1.42 8.09 7.33
C ASN A 74 0.17 7.29 6.99
N THR A 75 -0.96 7.74 7.55
CA THR A 75 -2.31 7.21 7.28
C THR A 75 -3.21 8.24 6.60
N HIS A 76 -2.66 9.38 6.17
CA HIS A 76 -3.46 10.50 5.67
C HIS A 76 -4.41 10.10 4.53
N LEU A 77 -3.87 9.45 3.49
CA LEU A 77 -4.68 9.03 2.33
C LEU A 77 -5.68 7.91 2.69
N TYR A 78 -5.29 6.99 3.57
CA TYR A 78 -6.18 5.98 4.09
C TYR A 78 -7.36 6.62 4.84
N ASN A 79 -7.11 7.59 5.72
CA ASN A 79 -8.16 8.27 6.48
C ASN A 79 -9.15 9.03 5.57
N ILE A 80 -8.69 9.55 4.43
CA ILE A 80 -9.58 10.13 3.42
C ILE A 80 -10.39 9.02 2.74
N ALA A 81 -9.74 7.96 2.28
CA ALA A 81 -10.39 6.87 1.57
C ALA A 81 -11.45 6.16 2.43
N ASN A 82 -11.15 5.91 3.70
CA ASN A 82 -12.03 5.17 4.63
C ASN A 82 -13.29 5.95 5.02
N LYS A 83 -13.29 7.28 4.90
CA LYS A 83 -14.49 8.11 5.10
C LYS A 83 -15.51 7.98 3.97
N HIS A 84 -15.09 7.47 2.84
CA HIS A 84 -15.95 7.30 1.69
C HIS A 84 -16.41 5.84 1.62
N THR A 85 -17.72 5.62 1.71
CA THR A 85 -18.38 4.29 1.60
C THR A 85 -18.35 3.74 0.17
N PHE A 86 -17.21 3.85 -0.51
CA PHE A 86 -17.07 3.35 -1.86
C PHE A 86 -16.82 1.84 -1.87
N LYS A 87 -17.48 1.14 -2.78
CA LYS A 87 -17.28 -0.28 -3.06
C LYS A 87 -15.98 -0.53 -3.84
N LYS A 88 -14.86 0.08 -3.40
CA LYS A 88 -13.54 -0.09 -4.02
C LYS A 88 -12.61 -0.86 -3.10
N THR A 89 -11.81 -1.73 -3.69
CA THR A 89 -10.78 -2.45 -2.95
C THR A 89 -9.61 -1.50 -2.65
N LEU A 90 -9.30 -1.29 -1.37
CA LEU A 90 -8.12 -0.53 -0.95
C LEU A 90 -6.95 -1.48 -0.73
N VAL A 91 -5.80 -1.11 -1.27
CA VAL A 91 -4.56 -1.90 -1.19
C VAL A 91 -3.43 -1.02 -0.66
N ALA A 92 -2.86 -1.39 0.49
CA ALA A 92 -1.73 -0.68 1.07
C ALA A 92 -0.42 -1.07 0.39
N ARG A 93 0.44 -0.07 0.19
CA ARG A 93 1.85 -0.25 -0.16
C ARG A 93 2.74 0.61 0.72
N SER A 94 4.05 0.37 0.65
CA SER A 94 5.07 1.15 1.37
C SER A 94 4.89 1.14 2.89
N ILE A 95 4.35 0.07 3.45
CA ILE A 95 4.01 -0.04 4.87
C ILE A 95 5.21 0.10 5.80
N PHE A 96 6.42 -0.17 5.30
CA PHE A 96 7.69 0.04 6.01
C PHE A 96 8.43 1.31 5.57
N LEU A 97 7.75 2.24 4.88
CA LEU A 97 8.33 3.48 4.37
C LEU A 97 9.65 3.22 3.60
N GLN A 98 9.57 2.34 2.59
CA GLN A 98 10.73 1.86 1.80
C GLN A 98 11.85 1.23 2.65
N GLY A 99 11.50 0.62 3.78
CA GLY A 99 12.43 -0.01 4.71
C GLY A 99 12.98 0.92 5.80
N SER A 100 12.67 2.22 5.76
CA SER A 100 13.17 3.20 6.74
C SER A 100 12.67 2.95 8.14
N LEU A 101 11.45 2.40 8.30
CA LEU A 101 10.93 2.01 9.60
C LEU A 101 11.69 0.83 10.20
N LEU A 102 12.34 0.00 9.39
CA LEU A 102 13.10 -1.16 9.84
C LEU A 102 14.57 -0.82 10.08
N ASN A 103 15.18 -0.07 9.15
CA ASN A 103 16.59 0.34 9.20
C ASN A 103 16.76 1.74 8.61
N ILE A 104 16.63 2.75 9.46
CA ILE A 104 16.69 4.15 9.04
C ILE A 104 18.08 4.61 8.67
N GLU A 105 19.13 4.06 9.27
CA GLU A 105 20.52 4.49 9.04
C GLU A 105 20.92 4.38 7.56
N ASN A 106 20.49 3.32 6.90
CA ASN A 106 20.73 3.10 5.48
C ASN A 106 20.00 4.10 4.57
N GLN A 107 19.03 4.82 5.10
CA GLN A 107 18.17 5.74 4.36
C GLN A 107 18.51 7.23 4.61
N LYS A 108 19.44 7.51 5.51
CA LYS A 108 19.78 8.87 5.98
C LYS A 108 19.92 9.90 4.86
N LYS A 109 20.58 9.55 3.76
CA LYS A 109 20.83 10.45 2.62
C LYS A 109 19.61 10.71 1.72
N TYR A 110 18.53 9.97 1.90
CA TYR A 110 17.37 10.04 1.01
C TYR A 110 16.14 10.74 1.63
N PHE A 111 16.23 11.14 2.90
CA PHE A 111 15.07 11.70 3.61
C PHE A 111 15.35 13.10 4.14
N ASN A 112 14.58 14.09 3.66
CA ASN A 112 14.59 15.44 4.21
C ASN A 112 14.12 15.47 5.68
N TYR A 113 13.27 14.51 6.08
CA TYR A 113 12.71 14.38 7.44
C TYR A 113 13.37 13.24 8.24
N TYR A 114 14.67 13.00 7.98
CA TYR A 114 15.38 11.90 8.64
C TYR A 114 15.32 11.99 10.16
N SER A 115 15.46 13.18 10.74
CA SER A 115 15.48 13.37 12.20
C SER A 115 14.12 13.01 12.83
N GLU A 116 13.03 13.41 12.22
CA GLU A 116 11.66 13.15 12.70
C GLU A 116 11.33 11.66 12.60
N ILE A 117 11.64 11.04 11.46
CA ILE A 117 11.44 9.60 11.27
C ILE A 117 12.31 8.81 12.23
N SER A 118 13.57 9.22 12.46
CA SER A 118 14.47 8.56 13.40
C SER A 118 13.94 8.59 14.82
N LYS A 119 13.44 9.74 15.28
CA LYS A 119 12.80 9.88 16.60
C LYS A 119 11.58 8.97 16.72
N MET A 120 10.73 8.95 15.71
CA MET A 120 9.54 8.10 15.69
C MET A 120 9.92 6.61 15.74
N VAL A 121 10.89 6.17 14.93
CA VAL A 121 11.37 4.77 14.95
C VAL A 121 11.90 4.39 16.32
N LYS A 122 12.64 5.28 16.97
CA LYS A 122 13.13 5.04 18.34
C LYS A 122 11.97 4.83 19.31
N LEU A 123 10.99 5.73 19.33
CA LEU A 123 9.81 5.63 20.19
C LEU A 123 9.00 4.35 19.92
N LEU A 124 8.80 3.98 18.65
CA LEU A 124 8.10 2.75 18.28
C LEU A 124 8.84 1.48 18.75
N LYS A 125 10.18 1.47 18.68
CA LYS A 125 10.99 0.36 19.19
C LYS A 125 10.95 0.28 20.72
N GLU A 126 10.99 1.42 21.42
CA GLU A 126 10.83 1.48 22.88
C GLU A 126 9.45 0.97 23.30
N LEU A 127 8.40 1.34 22.55
CA LEU A 127 7.05 0.85 22.75
C LEU A 127 6.98 -0.68 22.58
N ALA A 128 7.48 -1.20 21.46
CA ALA A 128 7.53 -2.64 21.23
C ALA A 128 8.27 -3.39 22.35
N TYR A 129 9.38 -2.85 22.82
CA TYR A 129 10.14 -3.42 23.92
C TYR A 129 9.35 -3.42 25.24
N SER A 130 8.69 -2.31 25.58
CA SER A 130 7.91 -2.18 26.83
C SER A 130 6.72 -3.15 26.89
N TYR A 131 6.08 -3.41 25.72
CA TYR A 131 4.99 -4.37 25.61
C TYR A 131 5.46 -5.81 25.29
N LYS A 132 6.79 -6.05 25.21
CA LYS A 132 7.38 -7.35 24.89
C LYS A 132 6.85 -7.95 23.58
N VAL A 133 6.58 -7.11 22.59
CA VAL A 133 6.12 -7.54 21.27
C VAL A 133 7.22 -7.40 20.22
N ASP A 134 7.16 -8.25 19.19
CA ASP A 134 8.08 -8.15 18.07
C ASP A 134 7.82 -6.85 17.27
N TYR A 135 8.87 -6.08 17.04
CA TYR A 135 8.75 -4.77 16.38
C TYR A 135 8.18 -4.87 14.96
N LEU A 136 8.65 -5.85 14.17
CA LEU A 136 8.14 -6.07 12.82
C LEU A 136 6.68 -6.52 12.84
N GLY A 137 6.34 -7.43 13.76
CA GLY A 137 4.96 -7.87 14.01
C GLY A 137 4.06 -6.71 14.40
N MET A 138 4.49 -5.82 15.28
CA MET A 138 3.73 -4.63 15.67
C MET A 138 3.42 -3.72 14.48
N LEU A 139 4.39 -3.47 13.59
CA LEU A 139 4.17 -2.65 12.39
C LEU A 139 3.18 -3.31 11.42
N LEU A 140 3.25 -4.63 11.25
CA LEU A 140 2.33 -5.40 10.41
C LEU A 140 0.91 -5.39 10.98
N SER A 141 0.77 -5.72 12.28
CA SER A 141 -0.51 -5.74 12.96
C SER A 141 -1.21 -4.39 12.94
N TYR A 142 -0.45 -3.29 13.08
CA TYR A 142 -1.01 -1.95 12.94
C TYR A 142 -1.68 -1.76 11.57
N VAL A 143 -1.02 -2.13 10.47
CA VAL A 143 -1.62 -1.96 9.14
C VAL A 143 -2.76 -2.95 8.93
N ASN A 144 -2.67 -4.18 9.44
CA ASN A 144 -3.74 -5.16 9.37
C ASN A 144 -4.99 -4.74 10.16
N SER A 145 -4.84 -3.97 11.24
CA SER A 145 -5.97 -3.48 12.05
C SER A 145 -6.75 -2.34 11.40
N LEU A 146 -6.28 -1.80 10.27
CA LEU A 146 -6.96 -0.71 9.58
C LEU A 146 -8.20 -1.21 8.83
N GLU A 147 -9.37 -0.86 9.33
CA GLU A 147 -10.65 -1.25 8.75
C GLU A 147 -10.81 -0.78 7.29
N GLY A 148 -11.42 -1.62 6.45
CA GLY A 148 -11.63 -1.30 5.03
C GLY A 148 -10.37 -1.39 4.16
N LEU A 149 -9.22 -1.75 4.72
CA LEU A 149 -8.03 -2.12 3.98
C LEU A 149 -8.10 -3.61 3.63
N HIS A 150 -8.03 -3.95 2.35
CA HIS A 150 -8.28 -5.32 1.88
C HIS A 150 -7.02 -6.13 1.67
N HIS A 151 -5.93 -5.48 1.22
CA HIS A 151 -4.67 -6.16 0.91
C HIS A 151 -3.47 -5.27 1.23
N ILE A 152 -2.34 -5.91 1.49
CA ILE A 152 -1.05 -5.26 1.69
C ILE A 152 -0.07 -5.81 0.65
N ILE A 153 0.62 -4.91 -0.06
CA ILE A 153 1.69 -5.27 -0.98
C ILE A 153 3.04 -5.03 -0.32
N ILE A 154 3.83 -6.07 -0.26
CA ILE A 154 5.17 -6.06 0.30
C ILE A 154 6.15 -6.53 -0.76
N SER A 155 7.32 -5.90 -0.82
CA SER A 155 8.43 -6.33 -1.65
C SER A 155 9.76 -6.26 -0.90
N SER A 156 10.64 -7.21 -1.18
CA SER A 156 12.02 -7.18 -0.69
C SER A 156 12.94 -7.87 -1.69
N LYS A 157 14.18 -7.37 -1.80
CA LYS A 157 15.25 -8.04 -2.54
C LYS A 157 15.86 -9.20 -1.76
N ASN A 158 15.59 -9.30 -0.45
CA ASN A 158 16.09 -10.35 0.42
C ASN A 158 14.96 -11.33 0.75
N ARG A 159 15.18 -12.60 0.40
CA ARG A 159 14.24 -13.70 0.65
C ARG A 159 13.96 -13.90 2.14
N CYS A 160 14.96 -13.73 3.00
CA CYS A 160 14.78 -13.85 4.44
C CYS A 160 13.78 -12.82 4.98
N ASN A 161 13.83 -11.58 4.49
CA ASN A 161 12.88 -10.56 4.89
C ASN A 161 11.43 -10.93 4.55
N ILE A 162 11.20 -11.52 3.38
CA ILE A 162 9.85 -11.98 2.99
C ILE A 162 9.41 -13.12 3.92
N SER A 163 10.28 -14.10 4.19
CA SER A 163 9.96 -15.18 5.14
C SER A 163 9.65 -14.67 6.53
N ASP A 164 10.41 -13.69 7.02
CA ASP A 164 10.19 -13.09 8.34
C ASP A 164 8.87 -12.31 8.42
N ILE A 165 8.49 -11.63 7.35
CA ILE A 165 7.20 -10.92 7.25
C ILE A 165 6.06 -11.93 7.24
N LEU A 166 6.14 -12.99 6.43
CA LEU A 166 5.10 -14.01 6.34
C LEU A 166 4.86 -14.72 7.68
N LYS A 167 5.92 -15.03 8.44
CA LYS A 167 5.80 -15.64 9.78
C LYS A 167 5.07 -14.75 10.79
N ARG A 168 4.99 -13.45 10.54
CA ARG A 168 4.40 -12.44 11.45
C ARG A 168 3.09 -11.83 10.91
N SER A 169 2.67 -12.22 9.71
CA SER A 169 1.45 -11.68 9.09
C SER A 169 0.18 -12.05 9.85
N ASP A 170 0.20 -13.15 10.61
CA ASP A 170 -0.93 -13.66 11.36
C ASP A 170 -0.93 -13.22 12.85
N ILE A 171 -0.03 -12.30 13.22
CA ILE A 171 0.01 -11.77 14.59
C ILE A 171 -1.11 -10.74 14.77
N GLU A 172 -2.14 -11.11 15.54
CA GLU A 172 -3.15 -10.17 16.02
C GLU A 172 -2.61 -9.41 17.24
N LEU A 173 -2.73 -8.08 17.23
CA LEU A 173 -2.53 -7.29 18.44
C LEU A 173 -3.77 -7.46 19.32
N CYS A 174 -3.60 -8.03 20.51
CA CYS A 174 -4.70 -8.09 21.48
C CYS A 174 -5.17 -6.66 21.78
N SER A 175 -6.42 -6.37 21.43
CA SER A 175 -7.13 -5.18 21.91
C SER A 175 -7.44 -5.40 23.40
N ASN A 176 -6.66 -4.77 24.26
CA ASN A 176 -7.03 -4.58 25.69
C ASN A 176 -7.81 -3.30 25.83
#